data_49870f4e8f1eae142f6db23ae0a1e16f
#
_entry.id   49870f4e8f1eae142f6db23ae0a1e16f
#
_cell.length_a   1.000
_cell.length_b   1.000
_cell.length_c   1.000
_cell.angle_alpha   90.00
_cell.angle_beta   90.00
_cell.angle_gamma   90.00
#
_symmetry.space_group_name_H-M   'P 1'
#
loop_
_entity.id
_entity.type
_entity.pdbx_description
1 polymer ?
#
loop_
_entity_poly.entity_id
_entity_poly.type
_entity_poly.pdbx_seq_one_letter_code
_entity_poly.pdbx_strand_id
1 'polypeptide(L)'
;LFKGIGVVPNWQKENIHKVIEEIKSFFNKYAVPVYVVPEKEPLLHLSSPVQDFQEWPQKVDLAIVLGGDGTFLRAARELAYTDLPILGINLGQKGFLAEIEVDKLTFSLQKLINNDYLLGERMMLHTQVLRKGTHFASSISLNDVIISRGPFSRIIKLDTYINDDFMESFPGDGVIIASPTGSTGYSLSAGGPVVNPALKLLLITPICP
;
A
#
# COMPACT_ATOMS: atom_id res chain seq x y z
N LEU A 1 -9.70 -17.72 16.68
CA LEU A 1 -10.66 -17.53 15.59
C LEU A 1 -10.79 -16.04 15.33
N PHE A 2 -10.89 -15.62 14.07
CA PHE A 2 -11.08 -14.21 13.70
C PHE A 2 -12.44 -13.69 14.21
N LYS A 3 -12.49 -12.44 14.72
CA LYS A 3 -13.75 -11.76 15.05
C LYS A 3 -14.46 -11.24 13.80
N GLY A 4 -13.71 -10.99 12.73
CA GLY A 4 -14.23 -10.56 11.43
C GLY A 4 -13.13 -10.39 10.40
N ILE A 5 -13.52 -10.41 9.13
CA ILE A 5 -12.64 -10.20 7.97
C ILE A 5 -13.12 -8.98 7.20
N GLY A 6 -12.22 -8.04 6.94
CA GLY A 6 -12.46 -6.92 6.04
C GLY A 6 -12.04 -7.29 4.61
N VAL A 7 -12.81 -6.92 3.61
CA VAL A 7 -12.47 -7.13 2.19
C VAL A 7 -12.42 -5.81 1.45
N VAL A 8 -11.27 -5.51 0.81
CA VAL A 8 -11.03 -4.32 0.00
C VAL A 8 -10.94 -4.75 -1.47
N PRO A 9 -12.02 -4.70 -2.23
CA PRO A 9 -12.01 -5.16 -3.61
C PRO A 9 -11.58 -4.07 -4.59
N ASN A 10 -10.98 -4.50 -5.71
CA ASN A 10 -10.94 -3.72 -6.94
C ASN A 10 -12.19 -4.06 -7.77
N TRP A 11 -13.21 -3.24 -7.67
CA TRP A 11 -14.51 -3.45 -8.32
C TRP A 11 -14.45 -3.50 -9.85
N GLN A 12 -13.37 -3.02 -10.47
CA GLN A 12 -13.19 -3.04 -11.93
C GLN A 12 -12.75 -4.43 -12.47
N LYS A 13 -12.52 -5.40 -11.59
CA LYS A 13 -12.14 -6.75 -11.99
C LYS A 13 -13.37 -7.63 -12.29
N GLU A 14 -13.39 -8.28 -13.46
CA GLU A 14 -14.53 -9.04 -13.95
C GLU A 14 -15.06 -10.11 -12.98
N ASN A 15 -14.17 -10.83 -12.29
CA ASN A 15 -14.54 -11.92 -11.41
C ASN A 15 -14.68 -11.51 -9.94
N ILE A 16 -14.71 -10.21 -9.63
CA ILE A 16 -14.65 -9.73 -8.26
C ILE A 16 -15.80 -10.23 -7.39
N HIS A 17 -17.02 -10.21 -7.89
CA HIS A 17 -18.20 -10.66 -7.15
C HIS A 17 -18.11 -12.15 -6.79
N LYS A 18 -17.65 -13.00 -7.74
CA LYS A 18 -17.46 -14.43 -7.50
C LYS A 18 -16.44 -14.68 -6.39
N VAL A 19 -15.32 -13.97 -6.41
CA VAL A 19 -14.26 -14.11 -5.39
C VAL A 19 -14.76 -13.65 -4.02
N ILE A 20 -15.51 -12.55 -3.96
CA ILE A 20 -16.11 -12.05 -2.70
C ILE A 20 -17.09 -13.10 -2.13
N GLU A 21 -17.96 -13.67 -2.95
CA GLU A 21 -18.91 -14.68 -2.49
C GLU A 21 -18.22 -15.98 -2.05
N GLU A 22 -17.11 -16.36 -2.69
CA GLU A 22 -16.29 -17.50 -2.24
C GLU A 22 -15.69 -17.24 -0.86
N ILE A 23 -15.13 -16.04 -0.61
CA ILE A 23 -14.60 -15.63 0.70
C ILE A 23 -15.70 -15.65 1.76
N LYS A 24 -16.87 -15.05 1.48
CA LYS A 24 -18.02 -15.04 2.40
C LYS A 24 -18.48 -16.46 2.73
N SER A 25 -18.65 -17.30 1.70
CA SER A 25 -19.05 -18.70 1.87
C SER A 25 -18.06 -19.49 2.70
N PHE A 26 -16.77 -19.26 2.49
CA PHE A 26 -15.70 -19.88 3.26
C PHE A 26 -15.78 -19.51 4.74
N PHE A 27 -15.77 -18.23 5.07
CA PHE A 27 -15.77 -17.75 6.47
C PHE A 27 -17.09 -17.98 7.20
N ASN A 28 -18.21 -18.05 6.48
CA ASN A 28 -19.51 -18.39 7.05
C ASN A 28 -19.52 -19.79 7.70
N LYS A 29 -18.75 -20.76 7.17
CA LYS A 29 -18.59 -22.10 7.78
C LYS A 29 -17.99 -22.05 9.18
N TYR A 30 -17.28 -20.99 9.50
CA TYR A 30 -16.62 -20.75 10.79
C TYR A 30 -17.34 -19.68 11.64
N ALA A 31 -18.52 -19.23 11.22
CA ALA A 31 -19.28 -18.15 11.85
C ALA A 31 -18.48 -16.84 11.98
N VAL A 32 -17.55 -16.55 11.02
CA VAL A 32 -16.77 -15.33 10.97
C VAL A 32 -17.42 -14.33 10.00
N PRO A 33 -17.85 -13.15 10.46
CA PRO A 33 -18.46 -12.15 9.59
C PRO A 33 -17.45 -11.55 8.60
N VAL A 34 -17.92 -11.24 7.38
CA VAL A 34 -17.13 -10.61 6.33
C VAL A 34 -17.72 -9.25 5.98
N TYR A 35 -16.90 -8.21 6.14
CA TYR A 35 -17.23 -6.82 5.85
C TYR A 35 -16.57 -6.40 4.54
N VAL A 36 -17.35 -6.01 3.55
CA VAL A 36 -16.84 -5.64 2.21
C VAL A 36 -16.93 -4.13 2.03
N VAL A 37 -15.84 -3.50 1.63
CA VAL A 37 -15.86 -2.08 1.23
C VAL A 37 -16.77 -1.92 0.01
N PRO A 38 -17.81 -1.07 0.09
CA PRO A 38 -18.77 -0.92 -1.00
C PRO A 38 -18.13 -0.34 -2.26
N GLU A 39 -18.74 -0.65 -3.40
CA GLU A 39 -18.43 0.01 -4.66
C GLU A 39 -18.84 1.49 -4.53
N LYS A 40 -17.85 2.38 -4.60
CA LYS A 40 -18.11 3.82 -4.69
C LYS A 40 -17.89 4.25 -6.14
N GLU A 41 -18.74 5.14 -6.63
CA GLU A 41 -18.49 5.85 -7.89
C GLU A 41 -17.08 6.44 -7.87
N PRO A 42 -16.40 6.58 -9.03
CA PRO A 42 -15.01 6.98 -9.08
C PRO A 42 -14.81 8.29 -8.31
N LEU A 43 -14.19 8.17 -7.14
CA LEU A 43 -13.90 9.31 -6.27
C LEU A 43 -12.83 10.17 -6.91
N LEU A 44 -13.25 11.25 -7.54
CA LEU A 44 -12.40 12.37 -7.98
C LEU A 44 -11.80 13.19 -6.82
N HIS A 45 -12.08 12.82 -5.57
CA HIS A 45 -11.62 13.56 -4.39
C HIS A 45 -10.73 12.70 -3.48
N LEU A 46 -9.43 12.99 -3.55
CA LEU A 46 -8.34 12.40 -2.75
C LEU A 46 -8.40 12.72 -1.23
N SER A 47 -9.47 13.31 -0.72
CA SER A 47 -9.48 13.95 0.60
C SER A 47 -10.46 13.38 1.64
N SER A 48 -11.21 12.32 1.33
CA SER A 48 -12.09 11.72 2.34
C SER A 48 -11.67 10.30 2.66
N PRO A 49 -11.29 9.99 3.92
CA PRO A 49 -11.08 8.62 4.35
C PRO A 49 -12.37 7.83 4.12
N VAL A 50 -12.23 6.60 3.67
CA VAL A 50 -13.37 5.69 3.54
C VAL A 50 -13.91 5.47 4.94
N GLN A 51 -15.12 5.96 5.25
CA GLN A 51 -15.70 5.89 6.59
C GLN A 51 -15.68 4.47 7.19
N ASP A 52 -15.75 3.45 6.34
CA ASP A 52 -15.75 2.05 6.74
C ASP A 52 -14.43 1.59 7.39
N PHE A 53 -13.28 2.15 7.03
CA PHE A 53 -11.98 1.77 7.62
C PHE A 53 -11.80 2.23 9.07
N GLN A 54 -12.48 3.30 9.50
CA GLN A 54 -12.37 3.80 10.89
C GLN A 54 -12.98 2.84 11.91
N GLU A 55 -14.00 2.08 11.52
CA GLU A 55 -14.65 1.10 12.38
C GLU A 55 -13.99 -0.29 12.35
N TRP A 56 -13.12 -0.54 11.37
CA TRP A 56 -12.52 -1.86 11.16
C TRP A 56 -11.70 -2.38 12.35
N PRO A 57 -10.87 -1.58 13.04
CA PRO A 57 -10.10 -2.09 14.19
C PRO A 57 -10.96 -2.71 15.30
N GLN A 58 -12.24 -2.33 15.37
CA GLN A 58 -13.17 -2.88 16.33
C GLN A 58 -13.88 -4.15 15.84
N LYS A 59 -14.03 -4.31 14.52
CA LYS A 59 -14.86 -5.34 13.88
C LYS A 59 -14.08 -6.45 13.20
N VAL A 60 -12.86 -6.20 12.74
CA VAL A 60 -12.06 -7.14 11.95
C VAL A 60 -10.66 -7.33 12.54
N ASP A 61 -10.07 -8.47 12.26
CA ASP A 61 -8.69 -8.82 12.65
C ASP A 61 -7.76 -8.95 11.45
N LEU A 62 -8.30 -8.96 10.23
CA LEU A 62 -7.56 -9.10 8.99
C LEU A 62 -8.25 -8.37 7.86
N ALA A 63 -7.51 -7.65 7.04
CA ALA A 63 -7.95 -7.08 5.78
C ALA A 63 -7.49 -7.95 4.60
N ILE A 64 -8.41 -8.40 3.75
CA ILE A 64 -8.12 -9.10 2.50
C ILE A 64 -8.29 -8.11 1.34
N VAL A 65 -7.23 -7.85 0.61
CA VAL A 65 -7.23 -6.98 -0.56
C VAL A 65 -7.35 -7.82 -1.82
N LEU A 66 -8.37 -7.55 -2.64
CA LEU A 66 -8.63 -8.25 -3.89
C LEU A 66 -8.26 -7.34 -5.08
N GLY A 67 -7.12 -7.60 -5.72
CA GLY A 67 -6.65 -6.76 -6.83
C GLY A 67 -5.17 -6.97 -7.12
N GLY A 68 -4.52 -5.97 -7.69
CA GLY A 68 -3.06 -5.91 -7.86
C GLY A 68 -2.40 -4.98 -6.84
N ASP A 69 -1.10 -4.71 -7.06
CA ASP A 69 -0.28 -3.88 -6.16
C ASP A 69 -0.89 -2.49 -5.91
N GLY A 70 -1.48 -1.84 -6.91
CA GLY A 70 -2.10 -0.52 -6.74
C GLY A 70 -3.28 -0.53 -5.75
N THR A 71 -4.09 -1.60 -5.75
CA THR A 71 -5.19 -1.78 -4.78
C THR A 71 -4.63 -2.02 -3.38
N PHE A 72 -3.55 -2.82 -3.30
CA PHE A 72 -2.85 -3.10 -2.05
C PHE A 72 -2.25 -1.83 -1.45
N LEU A 73 -1.55 -1.02 -2.24
CA LEU A 73 -0.96 0.25 -1.79
C LEU A 73 -2.01 1.22 -1.24
N ARG A 74 -3.17 1.31 -1.90
CA ARG A 74 -4.29 2.12 -1.42
C ARG A 74 -4.79 1.61 -0.06
N ALA A 75 -5.06 0.32 0.06
CA ALA A 75 -5.51 -0.28 1.31
C ALA A 75 -4.48 -0.09 2.44
N ALA A 76 -3.19 -0.32 2.16
CA ALA A 76 -2.12 -0.12 3.12
C ALA A 76 -2.06 1.34 3.63
N ARG A 77 -2.27 2.32 2.75
CA ARG A 77 -2.31 3.73 3.15
C ARG A 77 -3.51 4.05 4.04
N GLU A 78 -4.69 3.55 3.71
CA GLU A 78 -5.92 3.79 4.49
C GLU A 78 -5.87 3.10 5.86
N LEU A 79 -5.20 1.95 5.95
CA LEU A 79 -5.05 1.14 7.17
C LEU A 79 -3.76 1.44 7.94
N ALA A 80 -2.93 2.39 7.49
CA ALA A 80 -1.58 2.62 8.02
C ALA A 80 -1.50 2.94 9.52
N TYR A 81 -2.57 3.49 10.08
CA TYR A 81 -2.66 3.82 11.51
C TYR A 81 -3.45 2.79 12.32
N THR A 82 -3.68 1.63 11.73
CA THR A 82 -4.29 0.49 12.39
C THR A 82 -3.27 -0.64 12.48
N ASP A 83 -3.42 -1.51 13.48
CA ASP A 83 -2.58 -2.71 13.60
C ASP A 83 -3.16 -3.90 12.80
N LEU A 84 -4.02 -3.62 11.80
CA LEU A 84 -4.66 -4.65 11.01
C LEU A 84 -3.68 -5.25 9.98
N PRO A 85 -3.41 -6.57 10.04
CA PRO A 85 -2.69 -7.25 8.98
C PRO A 85 -3.43 -7.17 7.64
N ILE A 86 -2.67 -7.15 6.55
CA ILE A 86 -3.22 -7.09 5.19
C ILE A 86 -2.75 -8.30 4.40
N LEU A 87 -3.69 -9.02 3.79
CA LEU A 87 -3.43 -10.12 2.87
C LEU A 87 -3.82 -9.72 1.46
N GLY A 88 -2.87 -9.78 0.52
CA GLY A 88 -3.12 -9.49 -0.89
C GLY A 88 -3.47 -10.74 -1.71
N ILE A 89 -4.62 -10.71 -2.39
CA ILE A 89 -5.02 -11.71 -3.37
C ILE A 89 -5.02 -11.07 -4.75
N ASN A 90 -4.18 -11.60 -5.62
CA ASN A 90 -3.97 -11.08 -6.95
C ASN A 90 -5.08 -11.56 -7.91
N LEU A 91 -5.78 -10.62 -8.54
CA LEU A 91 -6.82 -10.86 -9.55
C LEU A 91 -6.32 -10.62 -11.00
N GLY A 92 -5.03 -10.62 -11.23
CA GLY A 92 -4.48 -10.30 -12.55
C GLY A 92 -3.03 -10.73 -12.70
N GLN A 93 -2.20 -9.81 -13.21
CA GLN A 93 -0.76 -10.06 -13.34
C GLN A 93 -0.10 -10.07 -11.96
N LYS A 94 0.81 -11.02 -11.74
CA LYS A 94 1.55 -11.15 -10.48
C LYS A 94 2.34 -9.89 -10.18
N GLY A 95 2.12 -9.36 -8.98
CA GLY A 95 2.84 -8.21 -8.44
C GLY A 95 3.83 -8.62 -7.35
N PHE A 96 4.37 -7.62 -6.66
CA PHE A 96 5.29 -7.80 -5.54
C PHE A 96 4.60 -7.79 -4.18
N LEU A 97 3.34 -7.30 -4.10
CA LEU A 97 2.61 -7.12 -2.84
C LEU A 97 1.44 -8.11 -2.69
N ALA A 98 0.71 -8.36 -3.76
CA ALA A 98 -0.37 -9.35 -3.79
C ALA A 98 0.19 -10.71 -4.23
N GLU A 99 0.58 -11.54 -3.26
CA GLU A 99 1.35 -12.77 -3.52
C GLU A 99 0.46 -13.98 -3.83
N ILE A 100 -0.80 -13.98 -3.35
CA ILE A 100 -1.70 -15.13 -3.50
C ILE A 100 -2.48 -15.00 -4.80
N GLU A 101 -2.39 -16.01 -5.64
CA GLU A 101 -3.19 -16.13 -6.86
C GLU A 101 -4.58 -16.69 -6.53
N VAL A 102 -5.60 -16.29 -7.30
CA VAL A 102 -7.02 -16.67 -7.06
C VAL A 102 -7.24 -18.19 -7.03
N ASP A 103 -6.52 -18.94 -7.85
CA ASP A 103 -6.60 -20.42 -7.88
C ASP A 103 -6.17 -21.07 -6.55
N LYS A 104 -5.37 -20.36 -5.74
CA LYS A 104 -4.94 -20.80 -4.41
C LYS A 104 -5.77 -20.22 -3.27
N LEU A 105 -6.85 -19.47 -3.58
CA LEU A 105 -7.65 -18.76 -2.60
C LEU A 105 -8.11 -19.67 -1.44
N THR A 106 -8.90 -20.71 -1.74
CA THR A 106 -9.46 -21.61 -0.71
C THR A 106 -8.37 -22.28 0.13
N PHE A 107 -7.25 -22.70 -0.49
CA PHE A 107 -6.11 -23.27 0.22
C PHE A 107 -5.48 -22.26 1.19
N SER A 108 -5.30 -21.00 0.75
CA SER A 108 -4.72 -19.95 1.58
C SER A 108 -5.64 -19.52 2.73
N LEU A 109 -6.94 -19.46 2.48
CA LEU A 109 -7.93 -19.20 3.53
C LEU A 109 -7.95 -20.33 4.59
N GLN A 110 -7.75 -21.59 4.15
CA GLN A 110 -7.64 -22.72 5.10
C GLN A 110 -6.39 -22.59 5.99
N LYS A 111 -5.27 -22.14 5.43
CA LYS A 111 -4.05 -21.85 6.22
C LYS A 111 -4.30 -20.77 7.26
N LEU A 112 -5.02 -19.70 6.91
CA LEU A 112 -5.39 -18.64 7.87
C LEU A 112 -6.18 -19.20 9.07
N ILE A 113 -7.18 -20.03 8.83
CA ILE A 113 -7.98 -20.64 9.89
C ILE A 113 -7.13 -21.56 10.77
N ASN A 114 -6.16 -22.24 10.19
CA ASN A 114 -5.25 -23.15 10.90
C ASN A 114 -4.09 -22.41 11.60
N ASN A 115 -4.03 -21.07 11.55
CA ASN A 115 -2.90 -20.26 12.02
C ASN A 115 -1.55 -20.62 11.37
N ASP A 116 -1.57 -21.14 10.13
CA ASP A 116 -0.39 -21.48 9.34
C ASP A 116 0.00 -20.33 8.42
N TYR A 117 0.49 -19.25 8.99
CA TYR A 117 0.95 -18.06 8.27
C TYR A 117 2.03 -17.32 9.07
N LEU A 118 2.77 -16.45 8.39
CA LEU A 118 3.74 -15.54 8.99
C LEU A 118 3.29 -14.10 8.79
N LEU A 119 3.47 -13.28 9.83
CA LEU A 119 3.29 -11.84 9.73
C LEU A 119 4.62 -11.18 9.36
N GLY A 120 4.63 -10.42 8.27
CA GLY A 120 5.77 -9.60 7.87
C GLY A 120 5.47 -8.12 8.17
N GLU A 121 6.43 -7.43 8.75
CA GLU A 121 6.37 -5.99 8.93
C GLU A 121 6.92 -5.27 7.69
N ARG A 122 6.30 -4.14 7.33
CA ARG A 122 6.75 -3.28 6.24
C ARG A 122 6.91 -1.86 6.75
N MET A 123 8.07 -1.27 6.49
CA MET A 123 8.30 0.14 6.79
C MET A 123 7.45 1.01 5.86
N MET A 124 6.84 2.05 6.41
CA MET A 124 6.13 3.07 5.65
C MET A 124 6.82 4.43 5.78
N LEU A 125 6.60 5.31 4.81
CA LEU A 125 7.10 6.68 4.79
C LEU A 125 6.02 7.62 5.30
N HIS A 126 6.33 8.41 6.33
CA HIS A 126 5.53 9.56 6.71
C HIS A 126 6.17 10.83 6.15
N THR A 127 5.45 11.53 5.31
CA THR A 127 5.92 12.72 4.59
C THR A 127 5.22 13.95 5.09
N GLN A 128 5.98 15.01 5.31
CA GLN A 128 5.45 16.33 5.61
C GLN A 128 6.00 17.35 4.61
N VAL A 129 5.14 18.20 4.11
CA VAL A 129 5.50 19.35 3.28
C VAL A 129 5.43 20.59 4.15
N LEU A 130 6.56 21.27 4.27
CA LEU A 130 6.67 22.56 4.96
C LEU A 130 6.89 23.66 3.94
N ARG A 131 6.23 24.79 4.12
CA ARG A 131 6.44 25.99 3.30
C ARG A 131 6.74 27.17 4.21
N LYS A 132 7.95 27.73 4.10
CA LYS A 132 8.44 28.79 4.99
C LYS A 132 8.32 28.42 6.48
N GLY A 133 8.65 27.17 6.82
CA GLY A 133 8.56 26.65 8.19
C GLY A 133 7.15 26.27 8.66
N THR A 134 6.10 26.53 7.87
CA THR A 134 4.71 26.18 8.22
C THR A 134 4.30 24.89 7.56
N HIS A 135 3.63 24.00 8.31
CA HIS A 135 3.05 22.77 7.79
C HIS A 135 2.01 23.07 6.70
N PHE A 136 2.18 22.46 5.54
CA PHE A 136 1.29 22.62 4.39
C PHE A 136 0.49 21.36 4.09
N ALA A 137 1.12 20.19 4.12
CA ALA A 137 0.49 18.90 3.85
C ALA A 137 1.27 17.77 4.52
N SER A 138 0.60 16.65 4.74
CA SER A 138 1.24 15.39 5.12
C SER A 138 0.61 14.22 4.38
N SER A 139 1.37 13.15 4.23
CA SER A 139 0.92 11.91 3.60
C SER A 139 1.68 10.72 4.17
N ILE A 140 1.14 9.52 3.98
CA ILE A 140 1.81 8.26 4.27
C ILE A 140 1.85 7.40 3.02
N SER A 141 2.95 6.70 2.78
CA SER A 141 3.09 5.79 1.64
C SER A 141 3.84 4.53 2.02
N LEU A 142 3.47 3.41 1.39
CA LEU A 142 4.17 2.13 1.56
C LEU A 142 5.39 2.04 0.65
N ASN A 143 5.30 2.53 -0.59
CA ASN A 143 6.39 2.45 -1.56
C ASN A 143 7.32 3.66 -1.50
N ASP A 144 6.87 4.79 -2.03
CA ASP A 144 7.73 5.93 -2.29
C ASP A 144 7.00 7.26 -2.19
N VAL A 145 7.81 8.32 -2.14
CA VAL A 145 7.43 9.72 -2.25
C VAL A 145 8.29 10.35 -3.34
N ILE A 146 7.66 11.09 -4.24
CA ILE A 146 8.32 11.69 -5.38
C ILE A 146 8.25 13.22 -5.23
N ILE A 147 9.41 13.85 -5.32
CA ILE A 147 9.53 15.31 -5.48
C ILE A 147 9.96 15.55 -6.91
N SER A 148 9.12 16.22 -7.69
CA SER A 148 9.39 16.46 -9.10
C SER A 148 9.06 17.90 -9.51
N ARG A 149 9.62 18.31 -10.65
CA ARG A 149 9.36 19.61 -11.26
C ARG A 149 7.90 19.82 -11.71
N GLY A 150 7.07 18.76 -11.65
CA GLY A 150 5.69 18.81 -12.13
C GLY A 150 5.61 19.02 -13.65
N PRO A 151 4.62 19.76 -14.15
CA PRO A 151 4.43 20.01 -15.60
C PRO A 151 5.43 21.03 -16.18
N PHE A 152 6.29 21.62 -15.37
CA PHE A 152 7.25 22.63 -15.85
C PHE A 152 8.47 21.98 -16.50
N SER A 153 8.94 22.54 -17.62
CA SER A 153 10.08 22.03 -18.38
C SER A 153 11.46 22.36 -17.80
N ARG A 154 11.52 23.18 -16.75
CA ARG A 154 12.79 23.61 -16.16
C ARG A 154 13.27 22.59 -15.14
N ILE A 155 14.57 22.26 -15.21
CA ILE A 155 15.29 21.50 -14.19
C ILE A 155 15.13 22.18 -12.83
N ILE A 156 14.88 21.41 -11.79
CA ILE A 156 14.87 21.89 -10.40
C ILE A 156 16.18 21.51 -9.73
N LYS A 157 16.53 22.26 -8.70
CA LYS A 157 17.65 21.95 -7.83
C LYS A 157 17.10 21.54 -6.46
N LEU A 158 17.48 20.35 -6.00
CA LEU A 158 17.06 19.79 -4.73
C LEU A 158 18.27 19.63 -3.82
N ASP A 159 18.25 20.31 -2.70
CA ASP A 159 19.25 20.13 -1.64
C ASP A 159 18.74 19.09 -0.65
N THR A 160 19.49 18.03 -0.45
CA THR A 160 19.12 16.90 0.41
C THR A 160 19.90 16.94 1.72
N TYR A 161 19.18 16.75 2.80
CA TYR A 161 19.72 16.69 4.16
C TYR A 161 19.30 15.40 4.85
N ILE A 162 20.17 14.83 5.66
CA ILE A 162 19.89 13.68 6.52
C ILE A 162 20.21 14.11 7.95
N ASN A 163 19.23 14.12 8.85
CA ASN A 163 19.36 14.56 10.23
C ASN A 163 20.06 15.94 10.34
N ASP A 164 19.62 16.90 9.53
CA ASP A 164 20.18 18.26 9.42
C ASP A 164 21.57 18.38 8.76
N ASP A 165 22.25 17.28 8.49
CA ASP A 165 23.50 17.27 7.74
C ASP A 165 23.24 17.33 6.23
N PHE A 166 23.88 18.30 5.57
CA PHE A 166 23.82 18.42 4.10
C PHE A 166 24.47 17.19 3.44
N MET A 167 23.73 16.51 2.62
CA MET A 167 24.22 15.34 1.91
C MET A 167 24.69 15.71 0.50
N GLU A 168 23.79 16.20 -0.34
CA GLU A 168 24.08 16.50 -1.74
C GLU A 168 23.02 17.43 -2.34
N SER A 169 23.38 18.08 -3.46
CA SER A 169 22.51 18.90 -4.27
C SER A 169 22.29 18.24 -5.62
N PHE A 170 21.06 17.86 -5.94
CA PHE A 170 20.69 17.22 -7.21
C PHE A 170 20.02 18.22 -8.15
N PRO A 171 20.66 18.62 -9.26
CA PRO A 171 19.95 19.21 -10.39
C PRO A 171 19.28 18.06 -11.15
N GLY A 172 18.00 18.21 -11.55
CA GLY A 172 17.33 17.14 -12.27
C GLY A 172 15.83 17.35 -12.39
N ASP A 173 15.14 16.30 -12.85
CA ASP A 173 13.68 16.30 -12.94
C ASP A 173 13.01 16.05 -11.59
N GLY A 174 13.76 15.49 -10.63
CA GLY A 174 13.26 15.21 -9.29
C GLY A 174 14.08 14.20 -8.50
N VAL A 175 13.53 13.75 -7.40
CA VAL A 175 14.08 12.70 -6.54
C VAL A 175 12.97 11.79 -6.03
N ILE A 176 13.26 10.51 -5.90
CA ILE A 176 12.40 9.49 -5.30
C ILE A 176 12.99 9.12 -3.96
N ILE A 177 12.18 9.21 -2.90
CA ILE A 177 12.50 8.65 -1.60
C ILE A 177 11.63 7.39 -1.45
N ALA A 178 12.26 6.22 -1.41
CA ALA A 178 11.55 4.94 -1.34
C ALA A 178 11.83 4.19 -0.05
N SER A 179 10.81 3.48 0.44
CA SER A 179 10.97 2.42 1.43
C SER A 179 11.60 1.19 0.79
N PRO A 180 12.04 0.19 1.54
CA PRO A 180 12.50 -1.08 0.97
C PRO A 180 11.42 -1.78 0.12
N THR A 181 10.16 -1.69 0.50
CA THR A 181 9.03 -2.21 -0.28
C THR A 181 8.92 -1.48 -1.63
N GLY A 182 9.13 -0.17 -1.65
CA GLY A 182 9.11 0.66 -2.86
C GLY A 182 10.34 0.48 -3.77
N SER A 183 11.37 -0.26 -3.34
CA SER A 183 12.56 -0.50 -4.16
C SER A 183 12.27 -1.18 -5.50
N THR A 184 11.17 -1.94 -5.59
CA THR A 184 10.69 -2.56 -6.83
C THR A 184 9.68 -1.71 -7.62
N GLY A 185 9.36 -0.51 -7.11
CA GLY A 185 8.47 0.46 -7.75
C GLY A 185 9.19 1.44 -8.66
N TYR A 186 8.84 2.72 -8.56
CA TYR A 186 9.41 3.76 -9.41
C TYR A 186 10.92 3.95 -9.20
N SER A 187 11.42 3.72 -7.98
CA SER A 187 12.86 3.75 -7.68
C SER A 187 13.65 2.82 -8.61
N LEU A 188 13.17 1.59 -8.85
CA LEU A 188 13.80 0.63 -9.78
C LEU A 188 13.84 1.19 -11.21
N SER A 189 12.73 1.76 -11.67
CA SER A 189 12.65 2.35 -13.02
C SER A 189 13.59 3.54 -13.22
N ALA A 190 13.92 4.24 -12.12
CA ALA A 190 14.87 5.35 -12.10
C ALA A 190 16.33 4.90 -11.87
N GLY A 191 16.60 3.59 -11.83
CA GLY A 191 17.95 3.04 -11.65
C GLY A 191 18.35 2.74 -10.21
N GLY A 192 17.42 2.84 -9.26
CA GLY A 192 17.64 2.46 -7.86
C GLY A 192 17.80 0.96 -7.66
N PRO A 193 18.46 0.50 -6.60
CA PRO A 193 18.66 -0.91 -6.30
C PRO A 193 17.40 -1.58 -5.76
N VAL A 194 17.26 -2.89 -6.01
CA VAL A 194 16.28 -3.73 -5.31
C VAL A 194 16.88 -4.16 -3.97
N VAL A 195 16.11 -3.97 -2.90
CA VAL A 195 16.53 -4.35 -1.54
C VAL A 195 15.49 -5.24 -0.86
N ASN A 196 15.94 -6.00 0.13
CA ASN A 196 15.05 -6.85 0.91
C ASN A 196 14.04 -5.96 1.68
N PRO A 197 12.72 -6.20 1.55
CA PRO A 197 11.70 -5.39 2.19
C PRO A 197 11.70 -5.42 3.73
N ALA A 198 12.40 -6.36 4.35
CA ALA A 198 12.56 -6.42 5.81
C ALA A 198 13.64 -5.46 6.35
N LEU A 199 14.43 -4.83 5.49
CA LEU A 199 15.44 -3.86 5.90
C LEU A 199 14.78 -2.56 6.39
N LYS A 200 15.48 -1.85 7.30
CA LYS A 200 15.07 -0.53 7.81
C LYS A 200 16.01 0.52 7.24
N LEU A 201 15.72 1.00 6.04
CA LEU A 201 16.49 2.02 5.34
C LEU A 201 15.60 2.86 4.42
N LEU A 202 16.11 3.97 3.93
CA LEU A 202 15.53 4.79 2.88
C LEU A 202 16.42 4.71 1.63
N LEU A 203 15.78 4.61 0.48
CA LEU A 203 16.45 4.75 -0.82
C LEU A 203 16.21 6.14 -1.35
N ILE A 204 17.27 6.83 -1.76
CA ILE A 204 17.19 8.13 -2.42
C ILE A 204 17.68 7.93 -3.86
N THR A 205 16.80 8.11 -4.83
CA THR A 205 17.08 7.88 -6.24
C THR A 205 16.77 9.16 -7.02
N PRO A 206 17.78 9.87 -7.55
CA PRO A 206 17.56 11.01 -8.42
C PRO A 206 16.84 10.63 -9.72
N ILE A 207 16.06 11.55 -10.28
CA ILE A 207 15.37 11.41 -11.57
C ILE A 207 16.06 12.31 -12.57
N CYS A 208 16.68 11.76 -13.59
CA CYS A 208 17.40 12.46 -14.64
C CYS A 208 18.34 13.54 -14.06
N PRO A 209 19.31 13.16 -13.21
CA PRO A 209 20.24 14.08 -12.60
C PRO A 209 21.20 14.69 -13.61
#